data_bbd5bc0611d6b079b1208023b06c470f
#
_entry.id   bbd5bc0611d6b079b1208023b06c470f
#
_cell.length_a   1.000
_cell.length_b   1.000
_cell.length_c   1.000
_cell.angle_alpha   90.00
_cell.angle_beta   90.00
_cell.angle_gamma   90.00
#
_symmetry.space_group_name_H-M   'P 1'
#
loop_
_entity.id
_entity.type
_entity.pdbx_description
1 polymer ?
#
loop_
_entity_poly.entity_id
_entity_poly.type
_entity_poly.pdbx_seq_one_letter_code
_entity_poly.pdbx_strand_id
1 'polypeptide(L)'
;MKKILIALFIFFQFSCFSQKVSLNDFIQKNVNLKSLDSLRNEFQLEYNARQSEIDAYFSLNPSKKRRFYEGSVLKEVYSIINGEPMYLRTFNDGSAKTIKANRLYSSSNGGTLGLNIQGQNMKVGVWDGGIARESHVDFGGRVYTIDATTTEDHATHVMGTILAQGTRDSRLRGIAFQALGFSLDWNNDLGEMTTTLVDRNTLVSNHSYGLNSDGAPIWNAGAYTSSARSVDALVFTSEFYLPFFAAGNERNNNPQWNPADSGYDLINGKNSAKNVVTVGAVNSVTNYTGPTSVVMSSFSSWGPTDDGRIKPDVVAKGVNVRSTIASGDTDSGIQQGTSMACPAAAGVGLLLQQHYMNLNQDQPMLAATLKGLILHTADEAGFADGPDYQFGWGLINAEKAANVLSSRGQTSVVKELILQNNATYTTTVQVGSTKPLVASISWTDRAPASNTVNNGTIDLQTLMLVNDLDVRITKGSEVYFPWTLDPANPSFAATNSSENFRDNFEKIEIALPEQGVYTISIKHKRTLVGGNQKFSLIVTGDSVVETLNNTSFSENDFKVYPNPANNVLNVISTTVSIESYEIYDVLGRIVRNKTINSTNQFDISELKTGVYFIKLFSGYNETVKRFIKN
;
A
#
# COMPACT_ATOMS: atom_id res chain seq x y z
N MET A 1 31.45 -43.85 -54.94
CA MET A 1 31.18 -42.44 -54.73
C MET A 1 29.94 -42.31 -53.88
N LYS A 2 30.09 -42.10 -52.58
CA LYS A 2 28.97 -41.92 -51.61
C LYS A 2 28.63 -40.43 -51.55
N LYS A 3 27.38 -40.08 -51.88
CA LYS A 3 26.86 -38.71 -51.68
C LYS A 3 26.33 -38.64 -50.24
N ILE A 4 26.94 -37.77 -49.45
CA ILE A 4 26.53 -37.41 -48.13
C ILE A 4 25.47 -36.32 -48.27
N LEU A 5 24.23 -36.59 -47.85
CA LEU A 5 23.15 -35.62 -47.72
C LEU A 5 23.30 -34.95 -46.35
N ILE A 6 23.64 -33.66 -46.34
CA ILE A 6 23.60 -32.85 -45.11
C ILE A 6 22.21 -32.24 -45.02
N ALA A 7 21.41 -32.74 -44.06
CA ALA A 7 20.12 -32.13 -43.68
C ALA A 7 20.36 -30.97 -42.75
N LEU A 8 20.15 -29.72 -43.23
CA LEU A 8 20.11 -28.52 -42.40
C LEU A 8 18.82 -28.53 -41.55
N PHE A 9 18.93 -28.79 -40.29
CA PHE A 9 17.83 -28.55 -39.35
C PHE A 9 17.83 -27.04 -39.01
N ILE A 10 16.93 -26.29 -39.62
CA ILE A 10 16.63 -24.92 -39.21
C ILE A 10 15.74 -24.99 -37.98
N PHE A 11 16.32 -24.78 -36.80
CA PHE A 11 15.57 -24.54 -35.57
C PHE A 11 14.92 -23.15 -35.67
N PHE A 12 13.65 -23.09 -36.04
CA PHE A 12 12.82 -21.92 -35.79
C PHE A 12 12.53 -21.90 -34.29
N GLN A 13 13.31 -21.13 -33.54
CA GLN A 13 12.90 -20.70 -32.20
C GLN A 13 11.73 -19.73 -32.37
N PHE A 14 10.51 -20.23 -32.20
CA PHE A 14 9.37 -19.39 -31.90
C PHE A 14 9.61 -18.81 -30.50
N SER A 15 10.24 -17.65 -30.43
CA SER A 15 10.18 -16.80 -29.27
C SER A 15 8.73 -16.35 -29.16
N CYS A 16 7.94 -17.01 -28.29
CA CYS A 16 6.68 -16.45 -27.82
C CYS A 16 7.04 -15.16 -27.09
N PHE A 17 7.05 -14.04 -27.81
CA PHE A 17 7.02 -12.74 -27.20
C PHE A 17 5.61 -12.60 -26.58
N SER A 18 5.47 -12.96 -25.32
CA SER A 18 4.38 -12.40 -24.51
C SER A 18 4.51 -10.88 -24.64
N GLN A 19 3.55 -10.22 -25.28
CA GLN A 19 3.54 -8.77 -25.34
C GLN A 19 3.49 -8.26 -23.90
N LYS A 20 4.57 -7.60 -23.45
CA LYS A 20 4.55 -6.88 -22.19
C LYS A 20 3.42 -5.86 -22.25
N VAL A 21 2.43 -6.04 -21.38
CA VAL A 21 1.36 -5.06 -21.22
C VAL A 21 1.98 -3.80 -20.62
N SER A 22 1.80 -2.65 -21.24
CA SER A 22 2.33 -1.40 -20.67
C SER A 22 1.62 -1.08 -19.35
N LEU A 23 2.27 -0.36 -18.44
CA LEU A 23 1.65 0.06 -17.17
C LEU A 23 0.37 0.88 -17.42
N ASN A 24 0.36 1.69 -18.48
CA ASN A 24 -0.85 2.42 -18.88
C ASN A 24 -1.99 1.47 -19.25
N ASP A 25 -1.74 0.49 -20.12
CA ASP A 25 -2.76 -0.49 -20.53
C ASP A 25 -3.22 -1.33 -19.33
N PHE A 26 -2.29 -1.64 -18.41
CA PHE A 26 -2.62 -2.35 -17.17
C PHE A 26 -3.57 -1.52 -16.30
N ILE A 27 -3.27 -0.24 -16.05
CA ILE A 27 -4.12 0.68 -15.27
C ILE A 27 -5.48 0.83 -15.94
N GLN A 28 -5.52 1.13 -17.24
CA GLN A 28 -6.77 1.28 -18.00
C GLN A 28 -7.66 0.03 -17.94
N LYS A 29 -7.07 -1.16 -17.88
CA LYS A 29 -7.80 -2.43 -17.83
C LYS A 29 -8.28 -2.80 -16.42
N ASN A 30 -7.49 -2.51 -15.38
CA ASN A 30 -7.70 -3.03 -14.02
C ASN A 30 -8.26 -2.00 -13.04
N VAL A 31 -8.33 -0.72 -13.43
CA VAL A 31 -8.95 0.33 -12.62
C VAL A 31 -10.40 0.54 -13.08
N ASN A 32 -11.30 0.70 -12.13
CA ASN A 32 -12.70 1.03 -12.45
C ASN A 32 -12.83 2.51 -12.83
N LEU A 33 -12.52 2.82 -14.08
CA LEU A 33 -12.51 4.20 -14.60
C LEU A 33 -13.85 4.92 -14.39
N LYS A 34 -14.98 4.21 -14.54
CA LYS A 34 -16.32 4.81 -14.33
C LYS A 34 -16.53 5.22 -12.88
N SER A 35 -16.07 4.41 -11.92
CA SER A 35 -16.15 4.75 -10.50
C SER A 35 -15.19 5.90 -10.15
N LEU A 36 -14.00 5.93 -10.76
CA LEU A 36 -13.07 7.06 -10.59
C LEU A 36 -13.62 8.36 -11.15
N ASP A 37 -14.26 8.34 -12.32
CA ASP A 37 -14.91 9.52 -12.88
C ASP A 37 -16.06 10.01 -11.99
N SER A 38 -16.82 9.09 -11.38
CA SER A 38 -17.86 9.44 -10.41
C SER A 38 -17.25 10.11 -9.17
N LEU A 39 -16.18 9.53 -8.61
CA LEU A 39 -15.46 10.10 -7.47
C LEU A 39 -14.82 11.47 -7.80
N ARG A 40 -14.23 11.60 -9.00
CA ARG A 40 -13.70 12.89 -9.46
C ARG A 40 -14.77 13.98 -9.47
N ASN A 41 -15.95 13.67 -9.99
CA ASN A 41 -17.06 14.62 -10.01
C ASN A 41 -17.56 14.94 -8.59
N GLU A 42 -17.65 13.95 -7.70
CA GLU A 42 -18.01 14.13 -6.28
C GLU A 42 -16.99 15.06 -5.60
N PHE A 43 -15.70 14.76 -5.72
CA PHE A 43 -14.62 15.57 -5.12
C PHE A 43 -14.57 17.00 -5.68
N GLN A 44 -14.84 17.17 -6.98
CA GLN A 44 -14.92 18.52 -7.57
C GLN A 44 -16.09 19.31 -7.01
N LEU A 45 -17.24 18.67 -6.77
CA LEU A 45 -18.38 19.32 -6.12
C LEU A 45 -18.07 19.69 -4.67
N GLU A 46 -17.44 18.78 -3.91
CA GLU A 46 -16.99 19.05 -2.54
C GLU A 46 -15.99 20.21 -2.49
N TYR A 47 -14.99 20.21 -3.39
CA TYR A 47 -14.02 21.30 -3.52
C TYR A 47 -14.70 22.62 -3.78
N ASN A 48 -15.60 22.71 -4.78
CA ASN A 48 -16.31 23.94 -5.14
C ASN A 48 -17.18 24.44 -3.98
N ALA A 49 -17.88 23.55 -3.27
CA ALA A 49 -18.68 23.91 -2.10
C ALA A 49 -17.81 24.50 -0.99
N ARG A 50 -16.70 23.85 -0.69
CA ARG A 50 -15.71 24.30 0.31
C ARG A 50 -15.10 25.65 -0.06
N GLN A 51 -14.74 25.88 -1.34
CA GLN A 51 -14.22 27.17 -1.79
C GLN A 51 -15.27 28.28 -1.64
N SER A 52 -16.53 27.99 -1.95
CA SER A 52 -17.62 28.96 -1.78
C SER A 52 -17.81 29.37 -0.31
N GLU A 53 -17.70 28.42 0.62
CA GLU A 53 -17.77 28.66 2.06
C GLU A 53 -16.58 29.50 2.55
N ILE A 54 -15.36 29.16 2.09
CA ILE A 54 -14.14 29.93 2.37
C ILE A 54 -14.28 31.37 1.86
N ASP A 55 -14.75 31.55 0.63
CA ASP A 55 -14.95 32.88 0.04
C ASP A 55 -15.94 33.73 0.84
N ALA A 56 -17.05 33.14 1.25
CA ALA A 56 -18.04 33.80 2.09
C ALA A 56 -17.44 34.22 3.45
N TYR A 57 -16.70 33.33 4.10
CA TYR A 57 -16.07 33.57 5.39
C TYR A 57 -15.08 34.77 5.31
N PHE A 58 -14.14 34.73 4.36
CA PHE A 58 -13.11 35.76 4.25
C PHE A 58 -13.64 37.09 3.72
N SER A 59 -14.76 37.09 3.02
CA SER A 59 -15.48 38.32 2.66
C SER A 59 -16.02 39.05 3.89
N LEU A 60 -16.45 38.28 4.91
CA LEU A 60 -16.92 38.81 6.19
C LEU A 60 -15.78 39.09 7.18
N ASN A 61 -14.60 38.51 6.98
CA ASN A 61 -13.44 38.61 7.86
C ASN A 61 -12.17 39.07 7.13
N PRO A 62 -12.13 40.30 6.56
CA PRO A 62 -11.03 40.73 5.70
C PRO A 62 -9.67 40.92 6.41
N SER A 63 -9.66 40.97 7.74
CA SER A 63 -8.43 41.02 8.55
C SER A 63 -7.74 39.66 8.71
N LYS A 64 -8.47 38.56 8.54
CA LYS A 64 -7.90 37.19 8.56
C LYS A 64 -7.23 36.89 7.21
N LYS A 65 -6.17 36.04 7.24
CA LYS A 65 -5.41 35.69 6.03
C LYS A 65 -5.78 34.29 5.57
N ARG A 66 -6.02 34.11 4.26
CA ARG A 66 -6.24 32.80 3.64
C ARG A 66 -4.96 31.98 3.58
N ARG A 67 -3.83 32.65 3.29
CA ARG A 67 -2.51 32.05 3.15
C ARG A 67 -1.46 32.97 3.80
N PHE A 68 -0.61 32.42 4.66
CA PHE A 68 0.42 33.19 5.36
C PHE A 68 1.49 32.30 5.94
N TYR A 69 2.65 32.89 6.26
CA TYR A 69 3.72 32.23 6.99
C TYR A 69 3.67 32.59 8.46
N GLU A 70 3.83 31.56 9.30
CA GLU A 70 4.10 31.70 10.73
C GLU A 70 5.48 31.11 11.00
N GLY A 71 6.51 31.97 11.12
CA GLY A 71 7.90 31.55 11.03
C GLY A 71 8.21 31.01 9.63
N SER A 72 8.71 29.75 9.54
CA SER A 72 8.97 29.04 8.28
C SER A 72 7.81 28.17 7.82
N VAL A 73 6.71 28.10 8.58
CA VAL A 73 5.57 27.23 8.31
C VAL A 73 4.55 27.97 7.47
N LEU A 74 4.25 27.46 6.28
CA LEU A 74 3.14 27.95 5.45
C LEU A 74 1.83 27.44 6.04
N LYS A 75 0.86 28.33 6.20
CA LYS A 75 -0.54 28.02 6.55
C LYS A 75 -1.47 28.50 5.44
N GLU A 76 -2.39 27.64 5.01
CA GLU A 76 -3.42 27.96 4.00
C GLU A 76 -4.77 27.37 4.40
N VAL A 77 -5.83 28.17 4.30
CA VAL A 77 -7.17 27.71 4.69
C VAL A 77 -7.62 26.54 3.83
N TYR A 78 -8.10 25.50 4.47
CA TYR A 78 -8.64 24.29 3.84
C TYR A 78 -10.17 24.24 3.87
N SER A 79 -10.76 24.60 5.01
CA SER A 79 -12.22 24.58 5.21
C SER A 79 -12.63 25.56 6.30
N ILE A 80 -13.92 25.80 6.43
CA ILE A 80 -14.52 26.48 7.58
C ILE A 80 -15.24 25.42 8.41
N ILE A 81 -14.95 25.31 9.70
CA ILE A 81 -15.59 24.36 10.61
C ILE A 81 -16.10 25.14 11.81
N ASN A 82 -17.40 25.04 12.10
CA ASN A 82 -18.07 25.75 13.20
C ASN A 82 -17.83 27.27 13.16
N GLY A 83 -17.71 27.84 11.95
CA GLY A 83 -17.48 29.28 11.76
C GLY A 83 -16.04 29.74 11.94
N GLU A 84 -15.07 28.80 12.09
CA GLU A 84 -13.64 29.12 12.17
C GLU A 84 -12.85 28.48 11.03
N PRO A 85 -11.79 29.16 10.51
CA PRO A 85 -10.98 28.65 9.41
C PRO A 85 -10.01 27.58 9.89
N MET A 86 -10.05 26.43 9.25
CA MET A 86 -9.09 25.35 9.42
C MET A 86 -7.99 25.47 8.39
N TYR A 87 -6.73 25.37 8.83
CA TYR A 87 -5.57 25.55 7.97
C TYR A 87 -4.82 24.23 7.76
N LEU A 88 -4.38 23.98 6.51
CA LEU A 88 -3.28 23.08 6.21
C LEU A 88 -1.97 23.78 6.54
N ARG A 89 -0.95 23.03 6.94
CA ARG A 89 0.42 23.53 7.18
C ARG A 89 1.50 22.54 6.78
N THR A 90 2.72 23.03 6.59
CA THR A 90 3.89 22.28 6.12
C THR A 90 4.86 21.88 7.23
N PHE A 91 5.64 20.78 7.03
CA PHE A 91 6.53 20.18 8.04
C PHE A 91 7.73 19.42 7.41
N ASN A 92 9.00 19.45 7.96
CA ASN A 92 10.18 18.93 7.24
C ASN A 92 11.41 18.41 8.00
N ASP A 93 12.06 17.35 7.49
CA ASP A 93 13.48 16.94 7.21
C ASP A 93 13.82 15.41 7.22
N GLY A 94 14.43 14.71 6.14
CA GLY A 94 14.49 13.31 5.79
C GLY A 94 15.67 12.37 5.61
N SER A 95 15.70 11.14 4.93
CA SER A 95 16.76 10.29 4.54
C SER A 95 16.89 8.79 4.25
N ALA A 96 17.70 8.45 3.21
CA ALA A 96 17.84 7.12 2.62
C ALA A 96 18.55 6.03 3.49
N LYS A 97 19.54 6.41 4.31
CA LYS A 97 20.32 5.42 5.08
C LYS A 97 19.56 4.83 6.26
N THR A 98 18.75 5.65 6.93
CA THR A 98 17.95 5.24 8.08
C THR A 98 16.98 4.13 7.74
N ILE A 99 16.33 4.21 6.56
CA ILE A 99 15.35 3.23 6.07
C ILE A 99 15.96 2.19 5.13
N LYS A 100 17.29 2.14 5.02
CA LYS A 100 18.07 1.18 4.22
C LYS A 100 17.71 1.13 2.73
N ALA A 101 17.11 2.20 2.19
CA ALA A 101 16.79 2.30 0.77
C ALA A 101 18.04 2.29 -0.12
N ASN A 102 19.13 2.86 0.37
CA ASN A 102 20.41 2.87 -0.34
C ASN A 102 20.97 1.48 -0.64
N ARG A 103 20.53 0.43 0.08
CA ARG A 103 20.96 -0.96 -0.15
C ARG A 103 20.47 -1.53 -1.48
N LEU A 104 19.35 -1.00 -2.00
CA LEU A 104 18.70 -1.44 -3.24
C LEU A 104 19.37 -0.86 -4.50
N TYR A 105 20.17 0.18 -4.35
CA TYR A 105 20.78 0.91 -5.48
C TYR A 105 21.77 0.04 -6.25
N SER A 106 22.25 0.56 -7.41
CA SER A 106 23.40 -0.03 -8.10
C SER A 106 24.64 0.03 -7.21
N SER A 107 25.58 -0.89 -7.44
CA SER A 107 26.85 -0.92 -6.71
C SER A 107 27.62 0.40 -6.84
N SER A 108 27.57 1.05 -8.01
CA SER A 108 28.17 2.38 -8.25
C SER A 108 27.53 3.49 -7.39
N ASN A 109 26.31 3.30 -6.91
CA ASN A 109 25.61 4.22 -6.03
C ASN A 109 25.58 3.76 -4.56
N GLY A 110 26.37 2.76 -4.19
CA GLY A 110 26.52 2.24 -2.82
C GLY A 110 25.51 1.17 -2.46
N GLY A 111 24.82 0.57 -3.43
CA GLY A 111 23.95 -0.58 -3.22
C GLY A 111 24.73 -1.84 -2.87
N THR A 112 24.15 -2.71 -2.06
CA THR A 112 24.79 -3.95 -1.58
C THR A 112 24.04 -5.20 -1.97
N LEU A 113 22.78 -5.08 -2.47
CA LEU A 113 21.96 -6.22 -2.88
C LEU A 113 22.13 -6.58 -4.38
N GLY A 114 22.83 -5.76 -5.15
CA GLY A 114 23.00 -5.98 -6.60
C GLY A 114 21.74 -5.76 -7.45
N LEU A 115 20.70 -5.12 -6.88
CA LEU A 115 19.38 -5.01 -7.50
C LEU A 115 19.26 -3.89 -8.55
N ASN A 116 20.06 -2.82 -8.44
CA ASN A 116 19.98 -1.63 -9.28
C ASN A 116 18.57 -0.98 -9.33
N ILE A 117 17.91 -0.89 -8.18
CA ILE A 117 16.58 -0.31 -8.01
C ILE A 117 16.74 1.13 -7.50
N GLN A 118 16.37 2.14 -8.31
CA GLN A 118 16.63 3.56 -8.05
C GLN A 118 15.43 4.46 -8.42
N GLY A 119 14.28 3.87 -8.78
CA GLY A 119 13.09 4.57 -9.23
C GLY A 119 12.97 4.69 -10.76
N GLN A 120 13.78 3.96 -11.54
CA GLN A 120 13.70 3.99 -13.00
C GLN A 120 12.28 3.64 -13.47
N ASN A 121 11.73 4.45 -14.37
CA ASN A 121 10.39 4.34 -14.94
C ASN A 121 9.24 4.52 -13.93
N MET A 122 9.54 4.79 -12.66
CA MET A 122 8.53 5.06 -11.65
C MET A 122 8.11 6.52 -11.65
N LYS A 123 6.86 6.77 -11.24
CA LYS A 123 6.24 8.10 -11.22
C LYS A 123 5.58 8.35 -9.87
N VAL A 124 5.67 9.58 -9.38
CA VAL A 124 5.07 10.00 -8.11
C VAL A 124 4.31 11.31 -8.27
N GLY A 125 3.12 11.39 -7.66
CA GLY A 125 2.41 12.64 -7.42
C GLY A 125 2.81 13.21 -6.06
N VAL A 126 3.11 14.50 -6.00
CA VAL A 126 3.47 15.20 -4.76
C VAL A 126 2.56 16.41 -4.61
N TRP A 127 1.68 16.36 -3.62
CA TRP A 127 0.82 17.48 -3.23
C TRP A 127 1.42 18.19 -2.04
N ASP A 128 1.42 19.54 -2.09
CA ASP A 128 2.01 20.35 -1.03
C ASP A 128 1.38 21.77 -1.01
N GLY A 129 1.83 22.64 -0.12
CA GLY A 129 1.38 24.03 0.01
C GLY A 129 1.88 24.97 -1.09
N GLY A 130 2.04 24.45 -2.28
CA GLY A 130 2.57 25.08 -3.49
C GLY A 130 3.35 24.04 -4.28
N ILE A 131 4.04 24.45 -5.35
CA ILE A 131 4.75 23.57 -6.26
C ILE A 131 6.26 23.55 -6.02
N ALA A 132 6.90 22.44 -6.39
CA ALA A 132 8.35 22.35 -6.39
C ALA A 132 8.96 23.21 -7.50
N ARG A 133 10.18 23.72 -7.25
CA ARG A 133 10.98 24.44 -8.26
C ARG A 133 11.47 23.47 -9.34
N GLU A 134 10.73 23.35 -10.43
CA GLU A 134 10.99 22.43 -11.54
C GLU A 134 12.38 22.62 -12.15
N SER A 135 12.88 23.87 -12.22
CA SER A 135 14.19 24.24 -12.77
C SER A 135 15.38 23.82 -11.91
N HIS A 136 15.15 23.29 -10.67
CA HIS A 136 16.26 22.91 -9.80
C HIS A 136 17.14 21.83 -10.44
N VAL A 137 18.47 22.06 -10.49
CA VAL A 137 19.42 21.22 -11.25
C VAL A 137 19.46 19.75 -10.81
N ASP A 138 19.22 19.46 -9.52
CA ASP A 138 19.16 18.09 -9.01
C ASP A 138 17.89 17.33 -9.42
N PHE A 139 16.93 17.99 -10.03
CA PHE A 139 15.78 17.31 -10.65
C PHE A 139 16.08 16.83 -12.07
N GLY A 140 17.03 17.45 -12.76
CA GLY A 140 17.48 17.02 -14.09
C GLY A 140 16.36 16.90 -15.12
N GLY A 141 15.34 17.79 -15.07
CA GLY A 141 14.18 17.78 -15.97
C GLY A 141 13.17 16.65 -15.70
N ARG A 142 13.17 16.04 -14.50
CA ARG A 142 12.26 14.93 -14.14
C ARG A 142 11.11 15.37 -13.21
N VAL A 143 10.99 16.65 -12.91
CA VAL A 143 9.86 17.23 -12.19
C VAL A 143 9.03 18.03 -13.17
N TYR A 144 7.71 17.87 -13.08
CA TYR A 144 6.72 18.60 -13.87
C TYR A 144 5.71 19.23 -12.93
N THR A 145 5.55 20.53 -13.02
CA THR A 145 4.51 21.26 -12.30
C THR A 145 3.20 21.17 -13.05
N ILE A 146 2.13 20.86 -12.36
CA ILE A 146 0.79 20.70 -12.94
C ILE A 146 -0.03 21.96 -12.69
N ASP A 147 0.04 22.52 -11.50
CA ASP A 147 -0.72 23.71 -11.13
C ASP A 147 0.10 24.99 -11.37
N ALA A 148 -0.61 26.05 -11.74
CA ALA A 148 -0.04 27.39 -11.88
C ALA A 148 -0.13 28.14 -10.54
N THR A 149 0.71 27.78 -9.56
CA THR A 149 0.75 28.42 -8.23
C THR A 149 2.19 28.80 -7.84
N THR A 150 2.37 29.18 -6.59
CA THR A 150 3.68 29.63 -6.06
C THR A 150 4.63 28.45 -5.89
N THR A 151 5.88 28.67 -6.28
CA THR A 151 6.99 27.76 -5.95
C THR A 151 7.34 27.92 -4.47
N GLU A 152 7.46 26.79 -3.75
CA GLU A 152 7.67 26.79 -2.30
C GLU A 152 8.88 25.93 -1.91
N ASP A 153 9.62 26.42 -0.89
CA ASP A 153 10.77 25.71 -0.33
C ASP A 153 10.39 24.33 0.18
N HIS A 154 9.22 24.21 0.83
CA HIS A 154 8.72 22.96 1.36
C HIS A 154 8.43 21.94 0.26
N ALA A 155 7.62 22.28 -0.72
CA ALA A 155 7.30 21.42 -1.86
C ALA A 155 8.57 20.98 -2.61
N THR A 156 9.53 21.90 -2.79
CA THR A 156 10.82 21.62 -3.43
C THR A 156 11.66 20.66 -2.60
N HIS A 157 11.65 20.81 -1.26
CA HIS A 157 12.38 19.95 -0.35
C HIS A 157 11.78 18.54 -0.29
N VAL A 158 10.47 18.42 -0.21
CA VAL A 158 9.72 17.15 -0.26
C VAL A 158 10.00 16.41 -1.56
N MET A 159 9.86 17.08 -2.69
CA MET A 159 10.16 16.52 -4.01
C MET A 159 11.61 16.03 -4.09
N GLY A 160 12.56 16.83 -3.61
CA GLY A 160 13.97 16.44 -3.58
C GLY A 160 14.28 15.26 -2.68
N THR A 161 13.58 15.14 -1.56
CA THR A 161 13.71 13.98 -0.66
C THR A 161 13.30 12.67 -1.36
N ILE A 162 12.37 12.74 -2.31
CA ILE A 162 12.01 11.57 -3.13
C ILE A 162 13.02 11.36 -4.26
N LEU A 163 13.34 12.40 -5.07
CA LEU A 163 13.93 12.17 -6.40
C LEU A 163 15.11 13.07 -6.81
N ALA A 164 15.68 13.89 -5.92
CA ALA A 164 16.89 14.64 -6.24
C ALA A 164 18.06 13.68 -6.60
N GLN A 165 18.82 14.00 -7.64
CA GLN A 165 19.92 13.14 -8.11
C GLN A 165 21.14 13.17 -7.18
N GLY A 166 21.37 14.27 -6.47
CA GLY A 166 22.54 14.45 -5.62
C GLY A 166 23.85 14.53 -6.43
N THR A 167 23.79 15.09 -7.63
CA THR A 167 24.95 15.16 -8.53
C THR A 167 26.01 16.14 -8.04
N ARG A 168 25.61 17.23 -7.42
CA ARG A 168 26.49 18.26 -6.86
C ARG A 168 26.90 17.97 -5.42
N ASP A 169 25.97 17.42 -4.65
CA ASP A 169 26.18 17.00 -3.27
C ASP A 169 25.41 15.69 -3.03
N SER A 170 26.13 14.60 -2.87
CA SER A 170 25.51 13.27 -2.69
C SER A 170 24.60 13.17 -1.46
N ARG A 171 24.71 14.12 -0.51
CA ARG A 171 23.81 14.22 0.65
C ARG A 171 22.40 14.68 0.29
N LEU A 172 22.23 15.29 -0.91
CA LEU A 172 20.93 15.69 -1.45
C LEU A 172 20.20 14.55 -2.15
N ARG A 173 20.88 13.40 -2.39
CA ARG A 173 20.28 12.30 -3.13
C ARG A 173 18.99 11.82 -2.47
N GLY A 174 17.90 11.86 -3.24
CA GLY A 174 16.60 11.36 -2.87
C GLY A 174 16.54 9.82 -2.84
N ILE A 175 15.45 9.29 -2.34
CA ILE A 175 15.25 7.84 -2.16
C ILE A 175 15.10 7.12 -3.51
N ALA A 176 14.27 7.65 -4.40
CA ALA A 176 14.00 7.12 -5.74
C ALA A 176 14.51 8.10 -6.81
N PHE A 177 15.80 8.40 -6.75
CA PHE A 177 16.44 9.52 -7.46
C PHE A 177 16.45 9.41 -9.00
N GLN A 178 15.91 8.36 -9.59
CA GLN A 178 15.66 8.23 -11.03
C GLN A 178 14.17 8.23 -11.39
N ALA A 179 13.27 8.42 -10.40
CA ALA A 179 11.86 8.55 -10.66
C ALA A 179 11.51 9.91 -11.27
N LEU A 180 10.30 10.01 -11.81
CA LEU A 180 9.69 11.21 -12.35
C LEU A 180 8.62 11.71 -11.38
N GLY A 181 8.59 13.02 -11.11
CA GLY A 181 7.66 13.65 -10.17
C GLY A 181 6.69 14.61 -10.83
N PHE A 182 5.44 14.60 -10.37
CA PHE A 182 4.41 15.60 -10.67
C PHE A 182 4.16 16.41 -9.41
N SER A 183 4.30 17.72 -9.48
CA SER A 183 4.10 18.65 -8.37
C SER A 183 2.78 19.37 -8.51
N LEU A 184 1.95 19.31 -7.46
CA LEU A 184 0.60 19.82 -7.41
C LEU A 184 0.38 20.60 -6.09
N ASP A 185 -0.52 21.57 -6.13
CA ASP A 185 -1.01 22.25 -4.94
C ASP A 185 -2.06 21.40 -4.21
N TRP A 186 -2.16 21.52 -2.91
CA TRP A 186 -3.05 20.69 -2.07
C TRP A 186 -4.54 21.04 -2.11
N ASN A 187 -4.94 22.11 -2.82
CA ASN A 187 -6.30 22.66 -2.71
C ASN A 187 -7.38 21.71 -3.26
N ASN A 188 -7.10 20.98 -4.33
CA ASN A 188 -8.01 20.02 -4.97
C ASN A 188 -7.42 18.61 -5.01
N ASP A 189 -6.63 18.25 -4.04
CA ASP A 189 -5.83 17.03 -4.01
C ASP A 189 -6.61 15.75 -4.34
N LEU A 190 -7.80 15.54 -3.76
CA LEU A 190 -8.60 14.31 -4.01
C LEU A 190 -9.04 14.18 -5.48
N GLY A 191 -9.49 15.29 -6.09
CA GLY A 191 -9.84 15.31 -7.51
C GLY A 191 -8.62 15.03 -8.40
N GLU A 192 -7.49 15.63 -8.07
CA GLU A 192 -6.24 15.51 -8.82
C GLU A 192 -5.54 14.15 -8.62
N MET A 193 -5.67 13.54 -7.44
CA MET A 193 -5.22 12.17 -7.21
C MET A 193 -5.88 11.20 -8.19
N THR A 194 -7.20 11.36 -8.47
CA THR A 194 -7.89 10.51 -9.46
C THR A 194 -7.36 10.74 -10.87
N THR A 195 -7.11 11.99 -11.24
CA THR A 195 -6.62 12.38 -12.56
C THR A 195 -5.17 11.93 -12.76
N THR A 196 -4.32 12.23 -11.78
CA THR A 196 -2.88 11.91 -11.85
C THR A 196 -2.63 10.40 -11.89
N LEU A 197 -3.44 9.61 -11.19
CA LEU A 197 -3.40 8.15 -11.29
C LEU A 197 -3.61 7.68 -12.74
N VAL A 198 -4.66 8.15 -13.39
CA VAL A 198 -5.07 7.66 -14.72
C VAL A 198 -4.21 8.29 -15.83
N ASP A 199 -4.03 9.60 -15.80
CA ASP A 199 -3.40 10.34 -16.90
C ASP A 199 -1.88 10.29 -16.85
N ARG A 200 -1.31 10.09 -15.65
CA ARG A 200 0.14 10.07 -15.42
C ARG A 200 0.69 8.70 -15.02
N ASN A 201 -0.18 7.72 -14.72
CA ASN A 201 0.19 6.39 -14.24
C ASN A 201 0.97 6.44 -12.93
N THR A 202 0.55 7.25 -11.97
CA THR A 202 1.14 7.34 -10.64
C THR A 202 0.53 6.29 -9.72
N LEU A 203 1.32 5.35 -9.23
CA LEU A 203 0.87 4.32 -8.28
C LEU A 203 1.16 4.70 -6.82
N VAL A 204 1.95 5.74 -6.62
CA VAL A 204 2.37 6.23 -5.30
C VAL A 204 2.24 7.75 -5.29
N SER A 205 1.74 8.28 -4.18
CA SER A 205 1.73 9.72 -3.94
C SER A 205 2.25 10.08 -2.56
N ASN A 206 2.67 11.33 -2.41
CA ASN A 206 3.14 11.90 -1.17
C ASN A 206 2.32 13.12 -0.78
N HIS A 207 1.87 13.15 0.47
CA HIS A 207 1.07 14.20 1.09
C HIS A 207 1.72 14.62 2.41
N SER A 208 2.59 15.64 2.32
CA SER A 208 3.37 16.12 3.47
C SER A 208 2.66 17.27 4.20
N TYR A 209 1.36 17.12 4.45
CA TYR A 209 0.52 18.13 5.10
C TYR A 209 -0.60 17.49 5.92
N GLY A 210 -1.26 18.28 6.75
CA GLY A 210 -2.41 17.86 7.55
C GLY A 210 -3.14 19.08 8.13
N LEU A 211 -4.26 18.83 8.82
CA LEU A 211 -4.97 19.87 9.53
C LEU A 211 -4.10 20.42 10.68
N ASN A 212 -4.08 21.74 10.81
CA ASN A 212 -3.39 22.39 11.91
C ASN A 212 -4.23 22.29 13.19
N SER A 213 -3.58 21.96 14.32
CA SER A 213 -4.24 21.89 15.63
C SER A 213 -4.65 23.25 16.20
N ASP A 214 -3.99 24.35 15.77
CA ASP A 214 -4.27 25.68 16.30
C ASP A 214 -5.70 26.12 15.96
N GLY A 215 -6.56 26.21 16.98
CA GLY A 215 -7.98 26.55 16.82
C GLY A 215 -8.87 25.39 16.33
N ALA A 216 -8.31 24.21 16.10
CA ALA A 216 -9.10 23.04 15.75
C ALA A 216 -9.94 22.57 16.94
N PRO A 217 -11.22 22.19 16.74
CA PRO A 217 -11.99 21.54 17.78
C PRO A 217 -11.32 20.23 18.22
N ILE A 218 -11.34 19.94 19.52
CA ILE A 218 -10.67 18.78 20.12
C ILE A 218 -11.13 17.44 19.50
N TRP A 219 -12.39 17.34 19.09
CA TRP A 219 -12.93 16.14 18.44
C TRP A 219 -12.28 15.78 17.10
N ASN A 220 -11.45 16.68 16.51
CA ASN A 220 -10.68 16.36 15.30
C ASN A 220 -9.44 15.51 15.60
N ALA A 221 -8.96 15.49 16.83
CA ALA A 221 -7.88 14.61 17.25
C ALA A 221 -8.38 13.17 17.12
N GLY A 222 -7.60 12.26 16.57
CA GLY A 222 -7.95 10.86 16.33
C GLY A 222 -9.05 10.59 15.29
N ALA A 223 -9.83 11.62 14.93
CA ALA A 223 -11.09 11.46 14.23
C ALA A 223 -10.97 10.90 12.81
N TYR A 224 -11.82 9.90 12.51
CA TYR A 224 -12.08 9.48 11.14
C TYR A 224 -13.21 10.33 10.55
N THR A 225 -12.82 11.31 9.75
CA THR A 225 -13.72 12.30 9.16
C THR A 225 -14.16 11.93 7.73
N SER A 226 -15.03 12.75 7.14
CA SER A 226 -15.42 12.62 5.73
C SER A 226 -14.21 12.63 4.77
N SER A 227 -13.19 13.43 5.08
CA SER A 227 -11.97 13.49 4.25
C SER A 227 -11.16 12.20 4.28
N ALA A 228 -11.05 11.52 5.45
CA ALA A 228 -10.43 10.19 5.55
C ALA A 228 -11.25 9.14 4.77
N ARG A 229 -12.58 9.22 4.87
CA ARG A 229 -13.50 8.36 4.13
C ARG A 229 -13.34 8.51 2.61
N SER A 230 -13.19 9.75 2.13
CA SER A 230 -13.00 10.03 0.70
C SER A 230 -11.69 9.44 0.18
N VAL A 231 -10.59 9.53 0.95
CA VAL A 231 -9.33 8.85 0.62
C VAL A 231 -9.51 7.33 0.56
N ASP A 232 -10.20 6.74 1.55
CA ASP A 232 -10.44 5.28 1.55
C ASP A 232 -11.31 4.84 0.37
N ALA A 233 -12.30 5.63 -0.05
CA ALA A 233 -13.11 5.37 -1.22
C ALA A 233 -12.29 5.41 -2.52
N LEU A 234 -11.39 6.39 -2.64
CA LEU A 234 -10.48 6.50 -3.78
C LEU A 234 -9.55 5.30 -3.87
N VAL A 235 -8.86 4.96 -2.78
CA VAL A 235 -7.89 3.85 -2.78
C VAL A 235 -8.59 2.51 -2.98
N PHE A 236 -9.78 2.31 -2.42
CA PHE A 236 -10.57 1.11 -2.68
C PHE A 236 -10.98 0.97 -4.15
N THR A 237 -11.27 2.08 -4.82
CA THR A 237 -11.60 2.10 -6.26
C THR A 237 -10.35 1.91 -7.14
N SER A 238 -9.17 2.21 -6.60
CA SER A 238 -7.88 2.23 -7.29
C SER A 238 -6.87 1.33 -6.57
N GLU A 239 -7.14 0.04 -6.56
CA GLU A 239 -6.49 -0.97 -5.70
C GLU A 239 -4.95 -1.10 -5.83
N PHE A 240 -4.33 -0.45 -6.83
CA PHE A 240 -2.88 -0.39 -7.02
C PHE A 240 -2.26 0.93 -6.53
N TYR A 241 -3.08 1.89 -6.12
CA TYR A 241 -2.65 3.21 -5.72
C TYR A 241 -2.49 3.33 -4.21
N LEU A 242 -1.28 3.67 -3.74
CA LEU A 242 -0.98 3.82 -2.32
C LEU A 242 -0.50 5.25 -2.02
N PRO A 243 -1.32 6.08 -1.35
CA PRO A 243 -0.89 7.38 -0.84
C PRO A 243 -0.12 7.25 0.48
N PHE A 244 0.89 8.11 0.65
CA PHE A 244 1.65 8.28 1.88
C PHE A 244 1.33 9.63 2.49
N PHE A 245 0.99 9.66 3.77
CA PHE A 245 0.65 10.86 4.53
C PHE A 245 1.60 11.07 5.71
N ALA A 246 1.98 12.31 5.96
CA ALA A 246 2.73 12.68 7.15
C ALA A 246 1.81 12.57 8.39
N ALA A 247 2.31 12.01 9.49
CA ALA A 247 1.51 11.81 10.71
C ALA A 247 1.09 13.13 11.39
N GLY A 248 1.83 14.22 11.16
CA GLY A 248 1.65 15.50 11.83
C GLY A 248 2.73 15.79 12.88
N ASN A 249 2.81 17.04 13.34
CA ASN A 249 3.83 17.49 14.30
C ASN A 249 3.20 18.11 15.56
N GLU A 250 2.02 17.63 15.93
CA GLU A 250 1.19 18.24 16.96
C GLU A 250 1.62 17.90 18.40
N ARG A 251 2.57 16.97 18.56
CA ARG A 251 3.00 16.45 19.88
C ARG A 251 3.47 17.57 20.83
N ASN A 252 4.17 18.57 20.31
CA ASN A 252 4.61 19.72 21.11
C ASN A 252 3.44 20.65 21.49
N ASN A 253 2.33 20.62 20.75
CA ASN A 253 1.13 21.43 20.97
C ASN A 253 0.05 20.67 21.77
N ASN A 254 0.28 19.40 22.07
CA ASN A 254 -0.68 18.53 22.74
C ASN A 254 -1.30 19.10 24.01
N PRO A 255 -0.54 19.73 24.94
CA PRO A 255 -1.14 20.27 26.18
C PRO A 255 -2.25 21.30 25.95
N GLN A 256 -2.33 21.86 24.76
CA GLN A 256 -3.30 22.88 24.39
C GLN A 256 -4.45 22.33 23.54
N TRP A 257 -4.18 21.33 22.69
CA TRP A 257 -5.18 20.81 21.74
C TRP A 257 -5.93 19.57 22.29
N ASN A 258 -5.21 18.54 22.76
CA ASN A 258 -5.80 17.33 23.35
C ASN A 258 -5.12 16.97 24.68
N PRO A 259 -5.36 17.73 25.76
CA PRO A 259 -4.62 17.57 27.01
C PRO A 259 -4.97 16.29 27.77
N ALA A 260 -6.14 15.69 27.51
CA ALA A 260 -6.60 14.49 28.21
C ALA A 260 -5.76 13.25 27.89
N ASP A 261 -5.25 13.14 26.67
CA ASP A 261 -4.64 11.93 26.13
C ASP A 261 -3.13 11.87 26.26
N SER A 262 -2.54 12.75 27.05
CA SER A 262 -1.11 12.70 27.44
C SER A 262 -0.13 12.60 26.26
N GLY A 263 -0.48 13.17 25.10
CA GLY A 263 0.32 13.18 23.88
C GLY A 263 0.00 12.08 22.87
N TYR A 264 -0.99 11.28 23.14
CA TYR A 264 -1.60 10.34 22.21
C TYR A 264 -2.78 10.99 21.46
N ASP A 265 -3.39 10.26 20.53
CA ASP A 265 -4.59 10.65 19.80
C ASP A 265 -4.44 11.99 19.05
N LEU A 266 -3.40 12.11 18.21
CA LEU A 266 -3.05 13.33 17.48
C LEU A 266 -3.10 13.19 15.95
N ILE A 267 -3.47 12.02 15.44
CA ILE A 267 -3.58 11.76 14.00
C ILE A 267 -4.94 12.25 13.52
N ASN A 268 -4.98 13.15 12.54
CA ASN A 268 -6.20 13.82 12.12
C ASN A 268 -6.42 13.87 10.61
N GLY A 269 -7.63 14.24 10.19
CA GLY A 269 -7.98 14.49 8.80
C GLY A 269 -7.77 13.27 7.90
N LYS A 270 -7.19 13.46 6.72
CA LYS A 270 -6.90 12.40 5.74
C LYS A 270 -5.89 11.38 6.26
N ASN A 271 -5.04 11.79 7.22
CA ASN A 271 -3.95 10.99 7.78
C ASN A 271 -4.48 9.83 8.64
N SER A 272 -5.74 9.91 9.12
CA SER A 272 -6.45 8.83 9.84
C SER A 272 -7.10 7.79 8.92
N ALA A 273 -6.98 7.91 7.58
CA ALA A 273 -7.56 6.94 6.64
C ALA A 273 -6.92 5.55 6.81
N LYS A 274 -7.69 4.49 6.52
CA LYS A 274 -7.29 3.09 6.68
C LYS A 274 -6.30 2.62 5.61
N ASN A 275 -6.56 3.01 4.36
CA ASN A 275 -5.91 2.46 3.18
C ASN A 275 -4.65 3.23 2.75
N VAL A 276 -4.11 4.05 3.61
CA VAL A 276 -2.89 4.84 3.39
C VAL A 276 -1.75 4.36 4.27
N VAL A 277 -0.54 4.82 3.99
CA VAL A 277 0.59 4.72 4.92
C VAL A 277 0.81 6.06 5.60
N THR A 278 0.52 6.14 6.90
CA THR A 278 0.76 7.32 7.73
C THR A 278 2.13 7.19 8.38
N VAL A 279 2.98 8.21 8.20
CA VAL A 279 4.41 8.12 8.51
C VAL A 279 4.80 9.08 9.63
N GLY A 280 5.25 8.53 10.76
CA GLY A 280 5.83 9.26 11.88
C GLY A 280 7.32 9.58 11.67
N ALA A 281 7.85 10.48 12.49
CA ALA A 281 9.21 11.01 12.37
C ALA A 281 10.12 10.58 13.51
N VAL A 282 11.29 10.00 13.17
CA VAL A 282 12.36 9.65 14.10
C VAL A 282 13.67 10.34 13.77
N ASN A 283 14.61 10.29 14.69
CA ASN A 283 15.98 10.72 14.47
C ASN A 283 16.71 9.80 13.47
N SER A 284 17.90 10.21 13.03
CA SER A 284 18.73 9.40 12.13
C SER A 284 19.18 8.09 12.81
N VAL A 285 18.92 6.96 12.16
CA VAL A 285 19.40 5.63 12.58
C VAL A 285 20.38 5.12 11.51
N THR A 286 21.67 5.39 11.72
CA THR A 286 22.72 4.96 10.78
C THR A 286 23.14 3.51 10.98
N ASN A 287 22.95 2.98 12.18
CA ASN A 287 23.19 1.58 12.55
C ASN A 287 22.09 1.13 13.50
N TYR A 288 21.22 0.28 13.02
CA TYR A 288 20.16 -0.33 13.83
C TYR A 288 20.74 -1.47 14.67
N THR A 289 20.70 -1.32 15.98
CA THR A 289 21.21 -2.31 16.96
C THR A 289 20.13 -2.87 17.87
N GLY A 290 18.88 -2.59 17.58
CA GLY A 290 17.70 -2.99 18.33
C GLY A 290 16.70 -1.83 18.47
N PRO A 291 15.51 -2.07 19.05
CA PRO A 291 14.42 -1.09 19.15
C PRO A 291 14.84 0.25 19.74
N THR A 292 15.66 0.25 20.78
CA THR A 292 16.14 1.47 21.47
C THR A 292 17.05 2.36 20.64
N SER A 293 17.56 1.87 19.50
CA SER A 293 18.32 2.70 18.55
C SER A 293 17.44 3.62 17.71
N VAL A 294 16.12 3.40 17.74
CA VAL A 294 15.12 4.23 17.07
C VAL A 294 14.57 5.24 18.07
N VAL A 295 14.91 6.50 17.88
CA VAL A 295 14.51 7.58 18.80
C VAL A 295 13.46 8.46 18.13
N MET A 296 12.27 8.52 18.73
CA MET A 296 11.16 9.36 18.28
C MET A 296 11.55 10.84 18.31
N SER A 297 11.10 11.61 17.31
CA SER A 297 11.21 13.08 17.37
C SER A 297 10.26 13.66 18.43
N SER A 298 10.60 14.82 18.97
CA SER A 298 9.75 15.47 19.99
C SER A 298 8.39 15.92 19.46
N PHE A 299 8.26 16.10 18.15
CA PHE A 299 7.10 16.70 17.52
C PHE A 299 6.15 15.71 16.82
N SER A 300 6.58 14.50 16.47
CA SER A 300 5.76 13.55 15.71
C SER A 300 4.47 13.24 16.43
N SER A 301 3.35 13.41 15.73
CA SER A 301 2.04 13.01 16.25
C SER A 301 1.93 11.49 16.42
N TRP A 302 1.22 11.07 17.47
CA TRP A 302 0.96 9.68 17.83
C TRP A 302 -0.53 9.35 17.71
N GLY A 303 -0.84 8.06 17.49
CA GLY A 303 -2.18 7.52 17.65
C GLY A 303 -2.59 7.31 19.12
N PRO A 304 -3.62 6.50 19.33
CA PRO A 304 -4.48 5.83 18.35
C PRO A 304 -5.27 6.79 17.47
N THR A 305 -6.05 6.26 16.52
CA THR A 305 -7.25 6.97 16.05
C THR A 305 -8.40 6.71 17.01
N ASP A 306 -9.47 7.51 16.99
CA ASP A 306 -10.66 7.36 17.86
C ASP A 306 -11.19 5.92 17.88
N ASP A 307 -11.25 5.25 16.74
CA ASP A 307 -11.71 3.87 16.62
C ASP A 307 -10.63 2.84 17.04
N GLY A 308 -9.48 3.31 17.54
CA GLY A 308 -8.42 2.51 18.15
C GLY A 308 -7.46 1.86 17.16
N ARG A 309 -7.45 2.25 15.86
CA ARG A 309 -6.48 1.73 14.89
C ARG A 309 -5.07 2.20 15.17
N ILE A 310 -4.12 1.36 14.76
CA ILE A 310 -2.69 1.65 14.90
C ILE A 310 -2.28 2.70 13.87
N LYS A 311 -1.92 3.88 14.37
CA LYS A 311 -1.31 4.98 13.64
C LYS A 311 -0.23 5.63 14.52
N PRO A 312 0.87 6.18 13.92
CA PRO A 312 1.21 6.06 12.52
C PRO A 312 1.36 4.60 12.10
N ASP A 313 1.35 4.31 10.78
CA ASP A 313 1.60 2.94 10.31
C ASP A 313 3.06 2.54 10.53
N VAL A 314 4.00 3.44 10.23
CA VAL A 314 5.46 3.24 10.35
C VAL A 314 6.15 4.57 10.63
N VAL A 315 7.45 4.49 10.91
CA VAL A 315 8.30 5.68 11.06
C VAL A 315 9.47 5.68 10.08
N ALA A 316 9.90 6.89 9.74
CA ALA A 316 11.12 7.15 8.99
C ALA A 316 11.85 8.37 9.55
N LYS A 317 13.09 8.62 9.09
CA LYS A 317 13.84 9.77 9.57
C LYS A 317 13.15 11.08 9.20
N GLY A 318 12.79 11.88 10.18
CA GLY A 318 12.20 13.21 10.05
C GLY A 318 12.95 14.35 10.75
N VAL A 319 14.19 14.16 11.16
CA VAL A 319 14.99 15.17 11.89
C VAL A 319 16.28 15.47 11.15
N ASN A 320 16.57 16.76 10.90
CA ASN A 320 17.80 17.25 10.26
C ASN A 320 18.08 16.62 8.89
N VAL A 321 17.22 16.80 7.87
CA VAL A 321 17.46 16.36 6.50
C VAL A 321 17.79 17.51 5.58
N ARG A 322 18.77 17.27 4.78
CA ARG A 322 19.17 18.14 3.70
C ARG A 322 18.51 17.72 2.39
N SER A 323 17.85 18.65 1.72
CA SER A 323 17.27 18.47 0.39
C SER A 323 17.32 19.78 -0.41
N THR A 324 16.79 19.75 -1.63
CA THR A 324 16.64 20.93 -2.51
C THR A 324 15.65 21.92 -1.90
N ILE A 325 15.82 23.23 -2.17
CA ILE A 325 14.86 24.29 -1.79
C ILE A 325 14.61 25.22 -2.98
N ALA A 326 13.56 26.01 -2.89
CA ALA A 326 13.09 26.85 -4.00
C ALA A 326 13.78 28.21 -4.14
N SER A 327 14.63 28.61 -3.20
CA SER A 327 15.30 29.91 -3.23
C SER A 327 16.22 30.12 -4.42
N GLY A 328 16.72 29.02 -5.03
CA GLY A 328 17.52 29.05 -6.27
C GLY A 328 17.59 27.68 -6.93
N ASP A 329 18.00 27.64 -8.19
CA ASP A 329 18.11 26.39 -8.98
C ASP A 329 19.17 25.42 -8.44
N THR A 330 20.00 25.86 -7.52
CA THR A 330 21.11 25.07 -6.96
C THR A 330 21.09 25.03 -5.43
N ASP A 331 20.06 25.61 -4.81
CA ASP A 331 20.04 25.80 -3.37
C ASP A 331 19.56 24.56 -2.63
N SER A 332 20.08 24.38 -1.44
CA SER A 332 19.71 23.28 -0.55
C SER A 332 19.53 23.77 0.87
N GLY A 333 18.58 23.19 1.57
CA GLY A 333 18.27 23.53 2.95
C GLY A 333 18.20 22.30 3.85
N ILE A 334 18.19 22.56 5.18
CA ILE A 334 17.92 21.56 6.21
C ILE A 334 16.59 21.92 6.84
N GLN A 335 15.67 20.96 6.91
CA GLN A 335 14.35 21.15 7.54
C GLN A 335 14.01 19.96 8.47
N GLN A 336 12.86 19.98 9.21
CA GLN A 336 12.43 18.88 10.10
C GLN A 336 10.92 18.77 10.24
N GLY A 337 10.40 17.54 10.34
CA GLY A 337 8.98 17.22 10.46
C GLY A 337 8.64 15.82 9.94
N THR A 338 7.41 15.38 10.17
CA THR A 338 6.88 14.15 9.58
C THR A 338 6.78 14.24 8.07
N SER A 339 6.73 15.45 7.52
CA SER A 339 6.72 15.72 6.08
C SER A 339 8.00 15.33 5.34
N MET A 340 9.10 15.02 6.03
CA MET A 340 10.32 14.46 5.40
C MET A 340 10.45 12.97 5.65
N ALA A 341 9.89 12.49 6.71
CA ALA A 341 9.69 11.07 6.92
C ALA A 341 8.77 10.50 5.82
N CYS A 342 7.67 11.20 5.52
CA CYS A 342 6.69 10.81 4.51
C CYS A 342 7.29 10.63 3.10
N PRO A 343 7.99 11.61 2.49
CA PRO A 343 8.58 11.42 1.17
C PRO A 343 9.69 10.36 1.14
N ALA A 344 10.40 10.16 2.26
CA ALA A 344 11.34 9.06 2.35
C ALA A 344 10.62 7.70 2.26
N ALA A 345 9.48 7.54 2.94
CA ALA A 345 8.63 6.36 2.86
C ALA A 345 7.99 6.18 1.47
N ALA A 346 7.46 7.25 0.86
CA ALA A 346 6.91 7.22 -0.49
C ALA A 346 7.98 6.80 -1.52
N GLY A 347 9.22 7.29 -1.37
CA GLY A 347 10.35 6.85 -2.16
C GLY A 347 10.62 5.36 -2.03
N VAL A 348 10.53 4.77 -0.82
CA VAL A 348 10.61 3.31 -0.65
C VAL A 348 9.45 2.60 -1.35
N GLY A 349 8.24 3.15 -1.27
CA GLY A 349 7.09 2.63 -2.02
C GLY A 349 7.38 2.51 -3.52
N LEU A 350 8.00 3.54 -4.13
CA LEU A 350 8.41 3.52 -5.53
C LEU A 350 9.46 2.43 -5.81
N LEU A 351 10.49 2.31 -4.95
CA LEU A 351 11.54 1.30 -5.12
C LEU A 351 10.98 -0.12 -5.04
N LEU A 352 10.08 -0.39 -4.09
CA LEU A 352 9.48 -1.71 -3.91
C LEU A 352 8.51 -2.07 -5.04
N GLN A 353 7.71 -1.10 -5.53
CA GLN A 353 6.87 -1.30 -6.72
C GLN A 353 7.75 -1.61 -7.94
N GLN A 354 8.82 -0.84 -8.17
CA GLN A 354 9.76 -1.10 -9.25
C GLN A 354 10.34 -2.50 -9.16
N HIS A 355 10.78 -2.91 -7.97
CA HIS A 355 11.37 -4.25 -7.77
C HIS A 355 10.35 -5.36 -8.04
N TYR A 356 9.12 -5.21 -7.53
CA TYR A 356 8.05 -6.16 -7.80
C TYR A 356 7.72 -6.25 -9.30
N MET A 357 7.59 -5.12 -9.99
CA MET A 357 7.32 -5.07 -11.43
C MET A 357 8.43 -5.76 -12.23
N ASN A 358 9.71 -5.54 -11.86
CA ASN A 358 10.85 -6.23 -12.49
C ASN A 358 10.76 -7.75 -12.35
N LEU A 359 10.18 -8.26 -11.25
CA LEU A 359 10.00 -9.69 -10.99
C LEU A 359 8.70 -10.26 -11.58
N ASN A 360 7.75 -9.39 -12.00
CA ASN A 360 6.40 -9.79 -12.40
C ASN A 360 5.98 -9.24 -13.77
N GLN A 361 6.88 -9.22 -14.73
CA GLN A 361 6.58 -8.83 -16.13
C GLN A 361 5.94 -7.44 -16.24
N ASP A 362 6.45 -6.48 -15.45
CA ASP A 362 5.98 -5.09 -15.34
C ASP A 362 4.55 -4.92 -14.75
N GLN A 363 3.96 -5.98 -14.15
CA GLN A 363 2.69 -5.86 -13.43
C GLN A 363 2.95 -5.31 -12.01
N PRO A 364 2.22 -4.26 -11.58
CA PRO A 364 2.36 -3.71 -10.25
C PRO A 364 1.72 -4.61 -9.18
N MET A 365 2.18 -4.50 -7.94
CA MET A 365 1.50 -5.12 -6.81
C MET A 365 0.34 -4.23 -6.33
N LEU A 366 -0.63 -4.85 -5.68
CA LEU A 366 -1.73 -4.17 -5.00
C LEU A 366 -1.20 -3.17 -3.95
N ALA A 367 -1.93 -2.08 -3.71
CA ALA A 367 -1.65 -1.14 -2.63
C ALA A 367 -1.59 -1.85 -1.26
N ALA A 368 -2.49 -2.81 -1.03
CA ALA A 368 -2.48 -3.65 0.16
C ALA A 368 -1.19 -4.46 0.28
N THR A 369 -0.67 -5.03 -0.82
CA THR A 369 0.61 -5.77 -0.81
C THR A 369 1.77 -4.86 -0.47
N LEU A 370 1.84 -3.67 -1.07
CA LEU A 370 2.90 -2.69 -0.81
C LEU A 370 2.86 -2.20 0.64
N LYS A 371 1.67 -1.80 1.14
CA LYS A 371 1.47 -1.42 2.55
C LYS A 371 1.86 -2.58 3.46
N GLY A 372 1.29 -3.76 3.23
CA GLY A 372 1.56 -4.96 4.03
C GLY A 372 3.04 -5.32 4.07
N LEU A 373 3.75 -5.22 2.95
CA LEU A 373 5.18 -5.50 2.86
C LEU A 373 6.02 -4.53 3.70
N ILE A 374 5.70 -3.23 3.65
CA ILE A 374 6.37 -2.20 4.44
C ILE A 374 6.17 -2.46 5.95
N LEU A 375 4.96 -2.76 6.39
CA LEU A 375 4.62 -3.01 7.79
C LEU A 375 5.18 -4.35 8.29
N HIS A 376 5.11 -5.40 7.45
CA HIS A 376 5.63 -6.73 7.77
C HIS A 376 7.13 -6.73 8.06
N THR A 377 7.88 -5.92 7.32
CA THR A 377 9.35 -5.93 7.32
C THR A 377 9.99 -4.80 8.12
N ALA A 378 9.19 -3.93 8.74
CA ALA A 378 9.70 -2.86 9.58
C ALA A 378 10.63 -3.40 10.68
N ASP A 379 11.67 -2.64 10.98
CA ASP A 379 12.53 -2.92 12.14
C ASP A 379 11.80 -2.48 13.41
N GLU A 380 11.82 -3.32 14.43
CA GLU A 380 11.16 -3.06 15.71
C GLU A 380 11.63 -1.73 16.33
N ALA A 381 10.68 -1.01 16.92
CA ALA A 381 10.96 0.26 17.59
C ALA A 381 10.04 0.38 18.82
N GLY A 382 10.48 1.14 19.82
CA GLY A 382 9.70 1.28 21.04
C GLY A 382 10.29 0.51 22.22
N PHE A 383 9.46 0.32 23.26
CA PHE A 383 9.91 -0.24 24.51
C PHE A 383 9.55 -1.73 24.71
N ALA A 384 8.69 -2.27 23.88
CA ALA A 384 8.18 -3.64 23.93
C ALA A 384 8.09 -4.24 22.52
N ASP A 385 7.98 -5.55 22.44
CA ASP A 385 7.77 -6.26 21.17
C ASP A 385 6.38 -5.96 20.61
N GLY A 386 6.27 -5.93 19.27
CA GLY A 386 5.03 -5.65 18.56
C GLY A 386 4.78 -4.15 18.33
N PRO A 387 3.66 -3.79 17.72
CA PRO A 387 3.36 -2.40 17.39
C PRO A 387 3.07 -1.56 18.65
N ASP A 388 3.20 -0.24 18.50
CA ASP A 388 2.71 0.73 19.46
C ASP A 388 2.13 1.98 18.77
N TYR A 389 1.47 2.86 19.50
CA TYR A 389 0.86 4.08 18.95
C TYR A 389 1.85 5.23 18.71
N GLN A 390 3.13 5.05 19.01
CA GLN A 390 4.19 6.04 18.78
C GLN A 390 4.94 5.75 17.48
N PHE A 391 5.39 4.51 17.31
CA PHE A 391 6.21 4.06 16.19
C PHE A 391 5.42 3.24 15.15
N GLY A 392 4.15 2.93 15.42
CA GLY A 392 3.36 2.02 14.60
C GLY A 392 3.97 0.62 14.57
N TRP A 393 4.20 0.08 13.38
CA TRP A 393 4.86 -1.22 13.17
C TRP A 393 6.39 -1.13 13.17
N GLY A 394 6.96 0.07 13.39
CA GLY A 394 8.38 0.30 13.53
C GLY A 394 9.03 1.10 12.39
N LEU A 395 10.37 1.06 12.36
CA LEU A 395 11.19 1.77 11.38
C LEU A 395 11.19 1.06 10.03
N ILE A 396 10.87 1.75 8.96
CA ILE A 396 10.90 1.20 7.60
C ILE A 396 12.26 0.57 7.29
N ASN A 397 12.24 -0.64 6.72
CA ASN A 397 13.41 -1.37 6.26
C ASN A 397 13.25 -1.84 4.80
N ALA A 398 13.69 -1.02 3.87
CA ALA A 398 13.59 -1.30 2.45
C ALA A 398 14.43 -2.54 2.03
N GLU A 399 15.54 -2.80 2.71
CA GLU A 399 16.39 -3.97 2.44
C GLU A 399 15.67 -5.28 2.77
N LYS A 400 15.03 -5.37 3.95
CA LYS A 400 14.22 -6.55 4.30
C LYS A 400 13.06 -6.73 3.33
N ALA A 401 12.35 -5.66 2.99
CA ALA A 401 11.22 -5.70 2.07
C ALA A 401 11.63 -6.18 0.66
N ALA A 402 12.74 -5.67 0.13
CA ALA A 402 13.26 -6.11 -1.16
C ALA A 402 13.70 -7.59 -1.14
N ASN A 403 14.32 -8.04 -0.05
CA ASN A 403 14.71 -9.44 0.12
C ASN A 403 13.50 -10.38 0.15
N VAL A 404 12.39 -9.99 0.79
CA VAL A 404 11.14 -10.76 0.78
C VAL A 404 10.61 -10.93 -0.65
N LEU A 405 10.62 -9.89 -1.46
CA LEU A 405 10.23 -9.97 -2.87
C LEU A 405 11.17 -10.86 -3.69
N SER A 406 12.47 -10.72 -3.49
CA SER A 406 13.50 -11.49 -4.22
C SER A 406 13.47 -12.98 -3.89
N SER A 407 13.10 -13.34 -2.66
CA SER A 407 13.05 -14.72 -2.17
C SER A 407 11.67 -15.38 -2.30
N ARG A 408 10.71 -14.70 -2.94
CA ARG A 408 9.34 -15.19 -3.12
C ARG A 408 9.31 -16.54 -3.85
N GLY A 409 8.57 -17.50 -3.28
CA GLY A 409 8.47 -18.87 -3.77
C GLY A 409 9.68 -19.76 -3.44
N GLN A 410 10.68 -19.24 -2.69
CA GLN A 410 11.84 -19.98 -2.20
C GLN A 410 11.89 -20.03 -0.67
N THR A 411 11.99 -18.87 -0.02
CA THR A 411 12.07 -18.74 1.45
C THR A 411 11.10 -17.70 2.01
N SER A 412 10.23 -17.15 1.16
CA SER A 412 9.15 -16.26 1.54
C SER A 412 7.90 -16.52 0.68
N VAL A 413 6.74 -16.19 1.23
CA VAL A 413 5.45 -16.22 0.53
C VAL A 413 4.96 -14.78 0.39
N VAL A 414 4.59 -14.38 -0.82
CA VAL A 414 3.88 -13.13 -1.10
C VAL A 414 2.79 -13.46 -2.11
N LYS A 415 1.54 -13.39 -1.67
CA LYS A 415 0.37 -13.73 -2.48
C LYS A 415 -0.70 -12.65 -2.41
N GLU A 416 -1.34 -12.40 -3.54
CA GLU A 416 -2.53 -11.58 -3.68
C GLU A 416 -3.72 -12.51 -3.92
N LEU A 417 -4.71 -12.47 -3.03
CA LEU A 417 -5.75 -13.49 -2.91
C LEU A 417 -7.13 -12.82 -2.76
N ILE A 418 -8.18 -13.61 -2.95
CA ILE A 418 -9.57 -13.17 -2.73
C ILE A 418 -10.22 -14.12 -1.74
N LEU A 419 -10.73 -13.58 -0.62
CA LEU A 419 -11.56 -14.32 0.32
C LEU A 419 -13.04 -14.11 -0.05
N GLN A 420 -13.73 -15.20 -0.36
CA GLN A 420 -15.17 -15.18 -0.63
C GLN A 420 -15.94 -15.18 0.70
N ASN A 421 -17.16 -14.65 0.65
CA ASN A 421 -18.05 -14.69 1.80
C ASN A 421 -18.29 -16.14 2.25
N ASN A 422 -18.26 -16.37 3.58
CA ASN A 422 -18.35 -17.69 4.22
C ASN A 422 -17.20 -18.67 3.88
N ALA A 423 -16.13 -18.21 3.24
CA ALA A 423 -14.97 -19.05 2.95
C ALA A 423 -13.87 -18.88 4.03
N THR A 424 -12.99 -19.86 4.07
CA THR A 424 -11.70 -19.81 4.79
C THR A 424 -10.62 -20.16 3.79
N TYR A 425 -9.62 -19.27 3.65
CA TYR A 425 -8.39 -19.62 2.94
C TYR A 425 -7.44 -20.33 3.91
N THR A 426 -6.82 -21.41 3.48
CA THR A 426 -5.86 -22.16 4.28
C THR A 426 -4.65 -22.52 3.43
N THR A 427 -3.46 -22.32 3.96
CA THR A 427 -2.20 -22.82 3.38
C THR A 427 -1.31 -23.38 4.47
N THR A 428 -0.35 -24.23 4.10
CA THR A 428 0.63 -24.77 5.03
C THR A 428 2.04 -24.42 4.59
N VAL A 429 2.88 -24.13 5.56
CA VAL A 429 4.28 -23.80 5.33
C VAL A 429 5.18 -24.72 6.16
N GLN A 430 6.24 -25.26 5.54
CA GLN A 430 7.33 -25.90 6.25
C GLN A 430 8.26 -24.80 6.75
N VAL A 431 8.64 -24.83 8.02
CA VAL A 431 9.43 -23.79 8.69
C VAL A 431 10.62 -24.42 9.39
N GLY A 432 11.79 -23.79 9.31
CA GLY A 432 12.95 -24.07 10.15
C GLY A 432 12.83 -23.39 11.52
N SER A 433 13.86 -23.51 12.35
CA SER A 433 13.85 -23.03 13.75
C SER A 433 14.84 -21.90 14.05
N THR A 434 15.54 -21.36 13.03
CA THR A 434 16.64 -20.41 13.26
C THR A 434 16.24 -18.95 13.14
N LYS A 435 15.03 -18.66 12.63
CA LYS A 435 14.47 -17.31 12.48
C LYS A 435 13.01 -17.29 12.91
N PRO A 436 12.50 -16.16 13.39
CA PRO A 436 11.08 -16.01 13.67
C PRO A 436 10.20 -16.39 12.46
N LEU A 437 9.08 -17.06 12.70
CA LEU A 437 8.02 -17.22 11.73
C LEU A 437 7.08 -16.01 11.84
N VAL A 438 6.96 -15.26 10.75
CA VAL A 438 6.06 -14.10 10.68
C VAL A 438 5.07 -14.33 9.56
N ALA A 439 3.78 -14.16 9.84
CA ALA A 439 2.72 -14.11 8.83
C ALA A 439 1.90 -12.83 9.01
N SER A 440 1.60 -12.15 7.91
CA SER A 440 0.72 -10.98 7.92
C SER A 440 -0.27 -11.02 6.77
N ILE A 441 -1.43 -10.42 7.02
CA ILE A 441 -2.41 -10.10 5.98
C ILE A 441 -2.64 -8.60 5.94
N SER A 442 -2.92 -8.09 4.75
CA SER A 442 -3.27 -6.69 4.51
C SER A 442 -4.34 -6.60 3.43
N TRP A 443 -5.26 -5.66 3.56
CA TRP A 443 -6.30 -5.46 2.56
C TRP A 443 -6.69 -3.99 2.43
N THR A 444 -7.07 -3.62 1.23
CA THR A 444 -7.71 -2.33 0.99
C THR A 444 -9.17 -2.47 1.37
N ASP A 445 -9.53 -1.91 2.52
CA ASP A 445 -10.89 -2.01 3.05
C ASP A 445 -11.81 -0.94 2.44
N ARG A 446 -13.09 -1.24 2.38
CA ARG A 446 -14.11 -0.32 1.89
C ARG A 446 -14.22 0.92 2.79
N ALA A 447 -14.56 2.07 2.19
CA ALA A 447 -14.98 3.23 2.98
C ALA A 447 -16.26 2.89 3.75
N PRO A 448 -16.35 3.24 5.06
CA PRO A 448 -17.57 3.01 5.84
C PRO A 448 -18.74 3.88 5.35
N ALA A 449 -19.94 3.61 5.83
CA ALA A 449 -21.10 4.43 5.49
C ALA A 449 -20.89 5.89 5.91
N SER A 450 -21.40 6.84 5.10
CA SER A 450 -21.16 8.28 5.33
C SER A 450 -21.71 8.81 6.66
N ASN A 451 -22.72 8.15 7.22
CA ASN A 451 -23.30 8.52 8.52
C ASN A 451 -22.53 7.98 9.74
N THR A 452 -21.43 7.24 9.52
CA THR A 452 -20.58 6.72 10.62
C THR A 452 -19.34 7.58 10.87
N VAL A 453 -19.00 8.50 9.95
CA VAL A 453 -17.83 9.38 10.13
C VAL A 453 -18.04 10.34 11.29
N ASN A 454 -16.95 10.67 11.98
CA ASN A 454 -16.99 11.63 13.07
C ASN A 454 -17.21 13.07 12.52
N ASN A 455 -18.14 13.79 13.14
CA ASN A 455 -18.50 15.16 12.79
C ASN A 455 -18.75 16.06 14.01
N GLY A 456 -18.19 15.73 15.18
CA GLY A 456 -18.33 16.55 16.37
C GLY A 456 -18.29 15.80 17.71
N THR A 457 -18.09 14.49 17.71
CA THR A 457 -18.00 13.68 18.94
C THR A 457 -16.54 13.47 19.32
N ILE A 458 -16.16 13.82 20.55
CA ILE A 458 -14.82 13.54 21.10
C ILE A 458 -14.70 12.02 21.30
N ASP A 459 -13.58 11.44 20.87
CA ASP A 459 -13.21 10.04 21.02
C ASP A 459 -14.31 9.05 20.56
N LEU A 460 -14.81 9.24 19.35
CA LEU A 460 -15.85 8.39 18.78
C LEU A 460 -15.36 6.97 18.52
N GLN A 461 -15.68 6.03 19.41
CA GLN A 461 -15.22 4.63 19.39
C GLN A 461 -15.86 3.75 18.29
N THR A 462 -16.63 4.33 17.38
CA THR A 462 -17.26 3.58 16.28
C THR A 462 -16.20 3.03 15.34
N LEU A 463 -16.20 1.70 15.16
CA LEU A 463 -15.24 1.03 14.27
C LEU A 463 -15.43 1.45 12.81
N MET A 464 -14.36 1.82 12.15
CA MET A 464 -14.34 2.23 10.74
C MET A 464 -13.96 1.07 9.80
N LEU A 465 -13.51 -0.07 10.35
CA LEU A 465 -13.25 -1.28 9.58
C LEU A 465 -14.60 -1.88 9.09
N VAL A 466 -14.71 -2.09 7.78
CA VAL A 466 -15.93 -2.61 7.14
C VAL A 466 -15.87 -4.12 6.97
N ASN A 467 -14.81 -4.62 6.33
CA ASN A 467 -14.56 -6.05 6.18
C ASN A 467 -13.45 -6.48 7.14
N ASP A 468 -13.80 -7.25 8.14
CA ASP A 468 -12.93 -7.70 9.22
C ASP A 468 -12.41 -9.11 8.89
N LEU A 469 -11.14 -9.20 8.48
CA LEU A 469 -10.43 -10.44 8.18
C LEU A 469 -9.52 -10.82 9.34
N ASP A 470 -9.43 -12.11 9.62
CA ASP A 470 -8.60 -12.68 10.69
C ASP A 470 -7.55 -13.64 10.14
N VAL A 471 -6.28 -13.46 10.51
CA VAL A 471 -5.23 -14.47 10.30
C VAL A 471 -5.00 -15.29 11.58
N ARG A 472 -4.74 -16.59 11.42
CA ARG A 472 -4.27 -17.49 12.48
C ARG A 472 -3.13 -18.35 11.97
N ILE A 473 -2.18 -18.64 12.86
CA ILE A 473 -1.20 -19.70 12.65
C ILE A 473 -1.50 -20.81 13.65
N THR A 474 -1.46 -22.05 13.21
CA THR A 474 -1.64 -23.21 14.09
C THR A 474 -0.55 -24.26 13.89
N LYS A 475 -0.15 -24.93 14.98
CA LYS A 475 0.72 -26.11 14.98
C LYS A 475 0.21 -27.14 15.98
N GLY A 476 -0.35 -28.25 15.50
CA GLY A 476 -1.06 -29.18 16.35
C GLY A 476 -2.25 -28.50 17.05
N SER A 477 -2.24 -28.49 18.38
CA SER A 477 -3.27 -27.82 19.20
C SER A 477 -2.95 -26.34 19.51
N GLU A 478 -1.77 -25.87 19.20
CA GLU A 478 -1.36 -24.48 19.46
C GLU A 478 -1.96 -23.53 18.43
N VAL A 479 -2.44 -22.37 18.89
CA VAL A 479 -3.04 -21.30 18.08
C VAL A 479 -2.35 -20.00 18.43
N TYR A 480 -1.84 -19.32 17.41
CA TYR A 480 -1.17 -18.02 17.52
C TYR A 480 -2.06 -16.94 16.93
N PHE A 481 -2.17 -15.82 17.64
CA PHE A 481 -3.02 -14.66 17.32
C PHE A 481 -2.18 -13.47 16.84
N PRO A 482 -2.80 -12.53 16.10
CA PRO A 482 -2.11 -11.31 15.68
C PRO A 482 -1.83 -10.37 16.86
N TRP A 483 -0.91 -9.45 16.65
CA TRP A 483 -0.68 -8.33 17.54
C TRP A 483 -1.89 -7.40 17.59
N THR A 484 -2.23 -6.91 18.78
CA THR A 484 -3.30 -5.94 19.02
C THR A 484 -2.93 -4.99 20.15
N LEU A 485 -3.51 -3.79 20.13
CA LEU A 485 -3.32 -2.75 21.13
C LEU A 485 -4.63 -2.44 21.87
N ASP A 486 -4.51 -1.91 23.08
CA ASP A 486 -5.63 -1.40 23.86
C ASP A 486 -5.70 0.14 23.74
N PRO A 487 -6.64 0.72 22.98
CA PRO A 487 -6.75 2.16 22.83
C PRO A 487 -7.13 2.90 24.11
N ALA A 488 -7.76 2.21 25.07
CA ALA A 488 -8.05 2.81 26.38
C ALA A 488 -6.80 2.97 27.24
N ASN A 489 -5.73 2.24 26.93
CA ASN A 489 -4.43 2.31 27.61
C ASN A 489 -3.31 2.42 26.56
N PRO A 490 -3.21 3.55 25.82
CA PRO A 490 -2.37 3.66 24.61
C PRO A 490 -0.87 3.54 24.89
N SER A 491 -0.43 3.64 26.14
CA SER A 491 0.96 3.45 26.57
C SER A 491 1.32 1.99 26.90
N PHE A 492 0.34 1.06 26.90
CA PHE A 492 0.60 -0.34 27.22
C PHE A 492 1.26 -1.06 26.03
N ALA A 493 2.01 -2.11 26.34
CA ALA A 493 2.59 -2.99 25.34
C ALA A 493 1.49 -3.73 24.54
N ALA A 494 1.78 -3.99 23.28
CA ALA A 494 0.93 -4.83 22.45
C ALA A 494 0.79 -6.24 23.02
N THR A 495 -0.32 -6.89 22.70
CA THR A 495 -0.59 -8.31 23.04
C THR A 495 -0.87 -9.11 21.78
N ASN A 496 -0.60 -10.40 21.82
CA ASN A 496 -0.88 -11.35 20.74
C ASN A 496 -1.70 -12.55 21.23
N SER A 497 -2.64 -12.28 22.15
CA SER A 497 -3.51 -13.29 22.79
C SER A 497 -4.97 -13.23 22.34
N SER A 498 -5.31 -12.29 21.45
CA SER A 498 -6.66 -12.05 20.96
C SER A 498 -6.67 -11.64 19.48
N GLU A 499 -7.87 -11.48 18.95
CA GLU A 499 -8.11 -11.03 17.57
C GLU A 499 -7.96 -9.51 17.46
N ASN A 500 -7.45 -9.04 16.31
CA ASN A 500 -7.48 -7.62 15.94
C ASN A 500 -8.72 -7.38 15.04
N PHE A 501 -9.64 -6.54 15.47
CA PHE A 501 -10.88 -6.20 14.77
C PHE A 501 -10.96 -4.72 14.38
N ARG A 502 -9.82 -4.02 14.40
CA ARG A 502 -9.73 -2.58 14.19
C ARG A 502 -8.98 -2.22 12.91
N ASP A 503 -7.87 -2.92 12.65
CA ASP A 503 -6.94 -2.60 11.57
C ASP A 503 -7.19 -3.44 10.31
N ASN A 504 -6.90 -2.88 9.14
CA ASN A 504 -6.86 -3.60 7.87
C ASN A 504 -5.45 -4.18 7.57
N PHE A 505 -4.74 -4.49 8.62
CA PHE A 505 -3.47 -5.21 8.63
C PHE A 505 -3.35 -6.01 9.92
N GLU A 506 -3.03 -7.29 9.79
CA GLU A 506 -2.75 -8.17 10.91
C GLU A 506 -1.41 -8.86 10.75
N LYS A 507 -0.66 -9.02 11.84
CA LYS A 507 0.66 -9.66 11.86
C LYS A 507 0.77 -10.58 13.07
N ILE A 508 1.13 -11.84 12.81
CA ILE A 508 1.50 -12.83 13.82
C ILE A 508 3.00 -13.05 13.76
N GLU A 509 3.65 -13.09 14.91
CA GLU A 509 5.06 -13.39 15.03
C GLU A 509 5.28 -14.50 16.07
N ILE A 510 6.00 -15.55 15.67
CA ILE A 510 6.47 -16.62 16.55
C ILE A 510 7.99 -16.48 16.62
N ALA A 511 8.52 -15.92 17.70
CA ALA A 511 9.92 -15.54 17.82
C ALA A 511 10.87 -16.75 17.72
N LEU A 512 10.49 -17.89 18.30
CA LEU A 512 11.26 -19.14 18.32
C LEU A 512 10.38 -20.31 17.84
N PRO A 513 10.12 -20.40 16.52
CA PRO A 513 9.29 -21.48 16.02
C PRO A 513 10.05 -22.82 16.12
N GLU A 514 9.36 -23.86 16.54
CA GLU A 514 9.87 -25.21 16.36
C GLU A 514 9.85 -25.60 14.87
N GLN A 515 10.86 -26.32 14.43
CA GLN A 515 10.87 -26.87 13.06
C GLN A 515 9.61 -27.70 12.80
N GLY A 516 8.98 -27.53 11.65
CA GLY A 516 7.83 -28.33 11.25
C GLY A 516 6.85 -27.60 10.34
N VAL A 517 5.68 -28.21 10.17
CA VAL A 517 4.60 -27.67 9.35
C VAL A 517 3.67 -26.82 10.21
N TYR A 518 3.44 -25.62 9.75
CA TYR A 518 2.45 -24.68 10.32
C TYR A 518 1.31 -24.46 9.34
N THR A 519 0.11 -24.36 9.84
CA THR A 519 -1.07 -24.03 9.06
C THR A 519 -1.41 -22.55 9.26
N ILE A 520 -1.56 -21.81 8.16
CA ILE A 520 -2.01 -20.42 8.14
C ILE A 520 -3.43 -20.42 7.61
N SER A 521 -4.35 -19.86 8.37
CA SER A 521 -5.76 -19.74 7.97
C SER A 521 -6.21 -18.28 8.02
N ILE A 522 -6.95 -17.86 7.00
CA ILE A 522 -7.57 -16.55 6.91
C ILE A 522 -9.08 -16.73 6.76
N LYS A 523 -9.83 -16.07 7.62
CA LYS A 523 -11.29 -16.07 7.62
C LYS A 523 -11.82 -14.64 7.79
N HIS A 524 -13.12 -14.48 7.85
CA HIS A 524 -13.77 -13.20 8.18
C HIS A 524 -14.82 -13.39 9.28
N LYS A 525 -15.11 -12.32 10.01
CA LYS A 525 -16.03 -12.34 11.17
C LYS A 525 -17.48 -12.16 10.79
N ARG A 526 -17.77 -11.24 9.90
CA ARG A 526 -19.12 -10.83 9.49
C ARG A 526 -19.27 -11.05 8.00
N THR A 527 -20.51 -11.01 7.49
CA THR A 527 -20.75 -11.02 6.05
C THR A 527 -19.92 -9.94 5.36
N LEU A 528 -19.10 -10.34 4.41
CA LEU A 528 -18.27 -9.41 3.65
C LEU A 528 -19.15 -8.49 2.79
N VAL A 529 -19.02 -7.20 2.97
CA VAL A 529 -19.67 -6.20 2.13
C VAL A 529 -19.11 -6.31 0.72
N GLY A 530 -19.97 -6.57 -0.26
CA GLY A 530 -19.59 -6.84 -1.64
C GLY A 530 -19.32 -8.32 -1.96
N GLY A 531 -19.56 -9.23 -1.00
CA GLY A 531 -19.49 -10.69 -1.21
C GLY A 531 -18.10 -11.29 -1.16
N ASN A 532 -17.06 -10.49 -1.25
CA ASN A 532 -15.65 -10.91 -1.16
C ASN A 532 -14.74 -9.75 -0.71
N GLN A 533 -13.50 -10.10 -0.34
CA GLN A 533 -12.43 -9.16 -0.01
C GLN A 533 -11.11 -9.65 -0.61
N LYS A 534 -10.46 -8.81 -1.44
CA LYS A 534 -9.08 -9.01 -1.85
C LYS A 534 -8.15 -8.76 -0.67
N PHE A 535 -7.15 -9.59 -0.49
CA PHE A 535 -6.13 -9.43 0.54
C PHE A 535 -4.78 -9.94 0.08
N SER A 536 -3.73 -9.48 0.73
CA SER A 536 -2.36 -9.93 0.52
C SER A 536 -1.90 -10.74 1.71
N LEU A 537 -1.25 -11.87 1.46
CA LEU A 537 -0.61 -12.73 2.46
C LEU A 537 0.90 -12.65 2.29
N ILE A 538 1.62 -12.32 3.36
CA ILE A 538 3.08 -12.33 3.40
C ILE A 538 3.52 -13.25 4.53
N VAL A 539 4.43 -14.21 4.22
CA VAL A 539 5.02 -15.09 5.22
C VAL A 539 6.53 -15.09 5.06
N THR A 540 7.22 -14.90 6.17
CA THR A 540 8.69 -14.98 6.24
C THR A 540 9.14 -15.84 7.41
N GLY A 541 10.35 -16.40 7.30
CA GLY A 541 10.92 -17.24 8.35
C GLY A 541 12.22 -17.89 7.90
N ASP A 542 12.64 -18.90 8.64
CA ASP A 542 13.75 -19.75 8.23
C ASP A 542 13.23 -20.86 7.32
N SER A 543 13.69 -20.87 6.06
CA SER A 543 13.36 -21.91 5.09
C SER A 543 11.85 -22.10 4.86
N VAL A 544 11.10 -20.97 4.81
CA VAL A 544 9.66 -21.01 4.56
C VAL A 544 9.40 -21.51 3.15
N VAL A 545 8.88 -22.71 3.05
CA VAL A 545 8.45 -23.33 1.79
C VAL A 545 6.98 -23.70 1.94
N GLU A 546 6.14 -23.21 1.03
CA GLU A 546 4.77 -23.71 0.98
C GLU A 546 4.82 -25.20 0.70
N THR A 547 4.27 -25.98 1.59
CA THR A 547 4.02 -27.36 1.26
C THR A 547 2.91 -27.37 0.22
N LEU A 548 3.14 -28.04 -0.90
CA LEU A 548 2.07 -28.33 -1.85
C LEU A 548 1.03 -29.19 -1.09
N ASN A 549 0.22 -28.55 -0.25
CA ASN A 549 -1.07 -29.11 0.00
C ASN A 549 -1.77 -29.00 -1.36
N ASN A 550 -1.98 -30.12 -1.99
CA ASN A 550 -3.11 -30.29 -2.85
C ASN A 550 -4.35 -30.00 -1.98
N THR A 551 -4.71 -28.73 -1.77
CA THR A 551 -6.09 -28.34 -1.76
C THR A 551 -6.52 -28.50 -3.21
N SER A 552 -6.36 -29.73 -3.73
CA SER A 552 -7.24 -30.23 -4.74
C SER A 552 -8.61 -29.95 -4.16
N PHE A 553 -9.38 -29.12 -4.84
CA PHE A 553 -10.82 -29.26 -4.72
C PHE A 553 -11.10 -30.74 -4.51
N SER A 554 -11.87 -31.10 -3.49
CA SER A 554 -12.24 -32.50 -3.32
C SER A 554 -12.64 -33.01 -4.70
N GLU A 555 -12.22 -34.21 -5.05
CA GLU A 555 -12.64 -34.77 -6.36
C GLU A 555 -14.15 -34.67 -6.59
N ASN A 556 -14.92 -34.44 -5.51
CA ASN A 556 -16.35 -34.26 -5.47
C ASN A 556 -16.85 -32.83 -5.70
N ASP A 557 -15.98 -31.80 -5.63
CA ASP A 557 -16.42 -30.39 -5.77
C ASP A 557 -16.80 -30.01 -7.19
N PHE A 558 -16.27 -30.73 -8.20
CA PHE A 558 -16.62 -30.55 -9.61
C PHE A 558 -17.04 -31.87 -10.23
N LYS A 559 -18.25 -31.90 -10.76
CA LYS A 559 -18.76 -33.02 -11.57
C LYS A 559 -18.89 -32.59 -13.04
N VAL A 560 -18.30 -33.39 -13.90
CA VAL A 560 -18.35 -33.19 -15.37
C VAL A 560 -19.29 -34.23 -15.96
N TYR A 561 -20.32 -33.78 -16.67
CA TYR A 561 -21.32 -34.67 -17.26
C TYR A 561 -21.98 -34.08 -18.53
N PRO A 562 -22.53 -34.93 -19.41
CA PRO A 562 -22.33 -36.38 -19.44
C PRO A 562 -20.87 -36.74 -19.73
N ASN A 563 -20.41 -37.88 -19.27
CA ASN A 563 -19.10 -38.44 -19.64
C ASN A 563 -19.28 -39.95 -19.92
N PRO A 564 -19.23 -40.40 -21.20
CA PRO A 564 -18.88 -39.67 -22.42
C PRO A 564 -19.90 -38.56 -22.81
N ALA A 565 -19.38 -37.49 -23.46
CA ALA A 565 -20.13 -36.34 -23.92
C ALA A 565 -20.19 -36.30 -25.47
N ASN A 566 -21.29 -35.78 -26.00
CA ASN A 566 -21.45 -35.55 -27.45
C ASN A 566 -21.10 -34.09 -27.80
N ASN A 567 -22.06 -33.17 -27.80
CA ASN A 567 -21.86 -31.78 -28.23
C ASN A 567 -21.70 -30.80 -27.07
N VAL A 568 -22.15 -31.18 -25.87
CA VAL A 568 -22.17 -30.33 -24.68
C VAL A 568 -21.59 -31.06 -23.48
N LEU A 569 -20.72 -30.38 -22.77
CA LEU A 569 -20.18 -30.81 -21.50
C LEU A 569 -20.68 -29.85 -20.41
N ASN A 570 -21.28 -30.38 -19.36
CA ASN A 570 -21.70 -29.58 -18.19
C ASN A 570 -20.73 -29.77 -17.05
N VAL A 571 -20.49 -28.72 -16.29
CA VAL A 571 -19.73 -28.77 -15.03
C VAL A 571 -20.64 -28.25 -13.93
N ILE A 572 -20.87 -29.07 -12.90
CA ILE A 572 -21.47 -28.62 -11.64
C ILE A 572 -20.36 -28.41 -10.63
N SER A 573 -20.36 -27.22 -10.01
CA SER A 573 -19.64 -26.94 -8.78
C SER A 573 -20.65 -26.65 -7.68
N THR A 574 -20.42 -27.23 -6.50
CA THR A 574 -21.27 -27.02 -5.32
C THR A 574 -20.76 -25.89 -4.42
N THR A 575 -19.54 -25.42 -4.64
CA THR A 575 -18.82 -24.56 -3.68
C THR A 575 -18.20 -23.30 -4.29
N VAL A 576 -17.94 -23.26 -5.61
CA VAL A 576 -17.22 -22.13 -6.26
C VAL A 576 -17.74 -21.83 -7.68
N SER A 577 -17.61 -20.57 -8.12
CA SER A 577 -17.89 -20.16 -9.49
C SER A 577 -16.69 -20.41 -10.41
N ILE A 578 -16.93 -20.98 -11.59
CA ILE A 578 -15.90 -21.18 -12.60
C ILE A 578 -15.75 -19.87 -13.41
N GLU A 579 -14.53 -19.33 -13.50
CA GLU A 579 -14.24 -18.07 -14.19
C GLU A 579 -13.73 -18.28 -15.63
N SER A 580 -12.95 -19.36 -15.83
CA SER A 580 -12.45 -19.72 -17.14
C SER A 580 -12.13 -21.21 -17.23
N TYR A 581 -11.94 -21.71 -18.47
CA TYR A 581 -11.54 -23.08 -18.70
C TYR A 581 -10.59 -23.21 -19.89
N GLU A 582 -9.82 -24.30 -19.87
CA GLU A 582 -8.99 -24.74 -20.98
C GLU A 582 -9.22 -26.23 -21.22
N ILE A 583 -9.34 -26.65 -22.47
CA ILE A 583 -9.45 -28.05 -22.84
C ILE A 583 -8.17 -28.48 -23.55
N TYR A 584 -7.60 -29.58 -23.07
CA TYR A 584 -6.36 -30.17 -23.58
C TYR A 584 -6.64 -31.50 -24.23
N ASP A 585 -5.94 -31.82 -25.31
CA ASP A 585 -5.87 -33.17 -25.86
C ASP A 585 -4.88 -34.04 -25.04
N VAL A 586 -4.78 -35.33 -25.37
CA VAL A 586 -3.88 -36.28 -24.69
C VAL A 586 -2.39 -35.96 -24.85
N LEU A 587 -2.01 -35.06 -25.73
CA LEU A 587 -0.64 -34.58 -25.94
C LEU A 587 -0.37 -33.29 -25.17
N GLY A 588 -1.33 -32.80 -24.36
CA GLY A 588 -1.21 -31.57 -23.58
C GLY A 588 -1.36 -30.28 -24.39
N ARG A 589 -1.86 -30.33 -25.62
CA ARG A 589 -2.11 -29.14 -26.45
C ARG A 589 -3.46 -28.57 -26.09
N ILE A 590 -3.55 -27.25 -25.92
CA ILE A 590 -4.82 -26.53 -25.73
C ILE A 590 -5.59 -26.60 -27.04
N VAL A 591 -6.77 -27.21 -27.00
CA VAL A 591 -7.70 -27.32 -28.15
C VAL A 591 -8.87 -26.36 -28.03
N ARG A 592 -9.13 -25.83 -26.84
CA ARG A 592 -10.14 -24.78 -26.60
C ARG A 592 -9.85 -24.06 -25.26
N ASN A 593 -10.07 -22.74 -25.23
CA ASN A 593 -10.06 -21.94 -24.00
C ASN A 593 -11.11 -20.84 -24.08
N LYS A 594 -11.67 -20.43 -22.94
CA LYS A 594 -12.61 -19.31 -22.86
C LYS A 594 -12.81 -18.83 -21.43
N THR A 595 -12.95 -17.51 -21.27
CA THR A 595 -13.47 -16.90 -20.04
C THR A 595 -14.99 -17.06 -19.97
N ILE A 596 -15.53 -17.41 -18.81
CA ILE A 596 -16.95 -17.74 -18.63
C ILE A 596 -17.69 -16.53 -18.09
N ASN A 597 -18.75 -16.13 -18.79
CA ASN A 597 -19.73 -15.18 -18.28
C ASN A 597 -21.03 -15.96 -17.96
N SER A 598 -21.08 -16.59 -16.78
CA SER A 598 -22.29 -17.17 -16.16
C SER A 598 -22.90 -18.46 -16.71
N THR A 599 -22.23 -19.31 -17.47
CA THR A 599 -22.81 -20.63 -17.88
C THR A 599 -21.87 -21.77 -17.51
N ASN A 600 -22.42 -22.81 -16.86
CA ASN A 600 -21.70 -24.06 -16.56
C ASN A 600 -21.83 -25.10 -17.72
N GLN A 601 -22.11 -24.63 -18.94
CA GLN A 601 -22.22 -25.46 -20.15
C GLN A 601 -21.14 -25.09 -21.16
N PHE A 602 -20.42 -26.10 -21.63
CA PHE A 602 -19.32 -25.96 -22.59
C PHE A 602 -19.66 -26.68 -23.88
N ASP A 603 -19.72 -25.94 -24.96
CA ASP A 603 -19.87 -26.51 -26.28
C ASP A 603 -18.56 -27.20 -26.67
N ILE A 604 -18.64 -28.51 -27.00
CA ILE A 604 -17.53 -29.35 -27.43
C ILE A 604 -17.81 -29.99 -28.80
N SER A 605 -18.78 -29.47 -29.53
CA SER A 605 -19.23 -30.05 -30.83
C SER A 605 -18.11 -30.15 -31.88
N GLU A 606 -17.16 -29.22 -31.85
CA GLU A 606 -16.02 -29.17 -32.79
C GLU A 606 -14.85 -30.12 -32.40
N LEU A 607 -14.88 -30.70 -31.20
CA LEU A 607 -13.85 -31.66 -30.81
C LEU A 607 -14.09 -33.02 -31.52
N LYS A 608 -13.01 -33.62 -31.97
CA LYS A 608 -13.03 -34.99 -32.49
C LYS A 608 -13.26 -35.99 -31.39
N THR A 609 -13.80 -37.17 -31.73
CA THR A 609 -13.92 -38.32 -30.83
C THR A 609 -12.57 -38.61 -30.19
N GLY A 610 -12.52 -38.68 -28.86
CA GLY A 610 -11.25 -38.88 -28.12
C GLY A 610 -11.34 -38.58 -26.64
N VAL A 611 -10.20 -38.74 -25.96
CA VAL A 611 -10.04 -38.40 -24.56
C VAL A 611 -9.46 -36.98 -24.43
N TYR A 612 -10.07 -36.19 -23.56
CA TYR A 612 -9.67 -34.81 -23.29
C TYR A 612 -9.59 -34.54 -21.79
N PHE A 613 -8.86 -33.47 -21.44
CA PHE A 613 -8.77 -32.93 -20.08
C PHE A 613 -9.31 -31.51 -20.10
N ILE A 614 -10.26 -31.21 -19.22
CA ILE A 614 -10.72 -29.85 -18.96
C ILE A 614 -10.08 -29.35 -17.68
N LYS A 615 -9.36 -28.24 -17.80
CA LYS A 615 -8.79 -27.49 -16.69
C LYS A 615 -9.72 -26.31 -16.41
N LEU A 616 -10.20 -26.21 -15.19
CA LEU A 616 -11.16 -25.22 -14.73
C LEU A 616 -10.45 -24.28 -13.78
N PHE A 617 -10.70 -22.98 -13.91
CA PHE A 617 -10.12 -21.94 -13.08
C PHE A 617 -11.20 -21.22 -12.28
N SER A 618 -10.92 -20.98 -11.00
CA SER A 618 -11.75 -20.20 -10.08
C SER A 618 -10.82 -19.40 -9.17
N GLY A 619 -10.70 -18.11 -9.41
CA GLY A 619 -9.66 -17.28 -8.82
C GLY A 619 -8.27 -17.82 -9.18
N TYR A 620 -7.43 -18.04 -8.17
CA TYR A 620 -6.10 -18.65 -8.34
C TYR A 620 -6.11 -20.18 -8.25
N ASN A 621 -7.27 -20.81 -8.06
CA ASN A 621 -7.38 -22.25 -7.94
C ASN A 621 -7.69 -22.87 -9.28
N GLU A 622 -7.11 -24.05 -9.54
CA GLU A 622 -7.34 -24.81 -10.75
C GLU A 622 -7.61 -26.29 -10.43
N THR A 623 -8.42 -26.94 -11.26
CA THR A 623 -8.67 -28.37 -11.22
C THR A 623 -8.73 -28.94 -12.61
N VAL A 624 -8.33 -30.21 -12.76
CA VAL A 624 -8.36 -30.90 -14.06
C VAL A 624 -9.27 -32.11 -13.96
N LYS A 625 -10.20 -32.23 -14.91
CA LYS A 625 -11.08 -33.39 -15.04
C LYS A 625 -10.94 -34.01 -16.41
N ARG A 626 -10.93 -35.33 -16.47
CA ARG A 626 -10.93 -36.08 -17.72
C ARG A 626 -12.34 -36.28 -18.20
N PHE A 627 -12.58 -36.12 -19.52
CA PHE A 627 -13.81 -36.52 -20.16
C PHE A 627 -13.54 -37.22 -21.50
N ILE A 628 -14.52 -37.94 -21.99
CA ILE A 628 -14.52 -38.65 -23.28
C ILE A 628 -15.50 -37.93 -24.19
N LYS A 629 -15.05 -37.52 -25.37
CA LYS A 629 -15.89 -37.01 -26.47
C LYS A 629 -16.20 -38.16 -27.40
N ASN A 630 -17.52 -38.39 -27.62
CA ASN A 630 -18.00 -39.35 -28.62
C ASN A 630 -17.99 -38.76 -30.03
#